data_27a1755733b823980ca0b78950cc0632
#
_entry.id   27a1755733b823980ca0b78950cc0632
#
_cell.length_a   1.000
_cell.length_b   1.000
_cell.length_c   1.000
_cell.angle_alpha   90.00
_cell.angle_beta   90.00
_cell.angle_gamma   90.00
#
_symmetry.space_group_name_H-M   'P 1'
#
loop_
_entity.id
_entity.type
_entity.pdbx_description
1 polymer ?
#
loop_
_entity_poly.entity_id
_entity_poly.type
_entity_poly.pdbx_seq_one_letter_code
_entity_poly.pdbx_strand_id
1 'polypeptide(L)'
;MAPTVRIRRLRVPSRPRHQGTPRRIGTASGPLTEHWTTIDGVEVYYRESVPSPDAPVMMHLHGFGLSGRYLLPTAERLAGEFHTLVPDLPGFGRSGRGLQPLDVPDLAAAAVDFLDDRKIAKATLVGNSMGCPVICEFARQSPDRIDRAILVSPAGGLHNQPLPRAMAQLARDGLVEPPRMVTVAVPDYLRFGVPSTVRLFRALTQFPALERLLQLEVPTLVVVGNRDPLMPSPARVREIALQYDALVALVVIEGAAHAINFSHPGELAHAIRQFMADQPITDDESSPGHARAYEFHRGARLPHRDAP
;
A
#
# COMPACT_ATOMS: atom_id res chain seq x y z
N MET A 1 -10.29 -4.58 32.11
CA MET A 1 -10.81 -3.34 31.49
C MET A 1 -9.69 -2.77 30.63
N ALA A 2 -9.77 -2.88 29.33
CA ALA A 2 -8.80 -2.29 28.42
C ALA A 2 -9.07 -0.77 28.29
N PRO A 3 -8.03 0.08 28.23
CA PRO A 3 -8.23 1.51 28.11
C PRO A 3 -8.79 1.84 26.71
N THR A 4 -9.97 2.44 26.69
CA THR A 4 -10.56 3.00 25.47
C THR A 4 -9.70 4.17 25.01
N VAL A 5 -8.90 3.97 23.96
CA VAL A 5 -8.15 5.05 23.32
C VAL A 5 -9.16 5.99 22.64
N ARG A 6 -9.40 7.14 23.23
CA ARG A 6 -10.17 8.22 22.58
C ARG A 6 -9.34 8.75 21.40
N ILE A 7 -9.75 8.38 20.19
CA ILE A 7 -9.24 8.97 18.95
C ILE A 7 -9.56 10.48 19.01
N ARG A 8 -8.52 11.32 19.08
CA ARG A 8 -8.67 12.77 18.94
C ARG A 8 -9.09 13.06 17.50
N ARG A 9 -10.37 13.32 17.28
CA ARG A 9 -10.84 13.83 15.99
C ARG A 9 -10.06 15.11 15.66
N LEU A 10 -9.47 15.16 14.47
CA LEU A 10 -8.83 16.36 13.94
C LEU A 10 -9.86 17.49 13.93
N ARG A 11 -9.75 18.45 14.85
CA ARG A 11 -10.56 19.67 14.79
C ARG A 11 -9.93 20.60 13.77
N VAL A 12 -10.43 20.56 12.54
CA VAL A 12 -10.16 21.57 11.52
C VAL A 12 -11.05 22.78 11.82
N PRO A 13 -10.51 24.03 11.84
CA PRO A 13 -11.35 25.22 11.99
C PRO A 13 -12.36 25.28 10.84
N SER A 14 -13.63 25.46 11.18
CA SER A 14 -14.73 25.55 10.22
C SER A 14 -14.55 26.75 9.27
N ARG A 15 -14.07 26.52 8.06
CA ARG A 15 -14.29 27.38 6.93
C ARG A 15 -15.52 26.90 6.15
N PRO A 16 -16.26 27.78 5.45
CA PRO A 16 -17.53 27.43 4.85
C PRO A 16 -17.36 26.23 3.89
N ARG A 17 -18.23 25.26 4.07
CA ARG A 17 -18.35 24.06 3.22
C ARG A 17 -18.64 24.49 1.78
N HIS A 18 -17.64 24.50 0.91
CA HIS A 18 -17.90 24.34 -0.49
C HIS A 18 -18.21 22.87 -0.71
N GLN A 19 -19.47 22.53 -0.82
CA GLN A 19 -19.92 21.29 -1.47
C GLN A 19 -19.57 21.44 -2.95
N GLY A 20 -18.31 21.19 -3.29
CA GLY A 20 -17.87 21.12 -4.67
C GLY A 20 -18.36 19.80 -5.26
N THR A 21 -19.26 19.89 -6.23
CA THR A 21 -19.54 18.77 -7.14
C THR A 21 -18.20 18.22 -7.65
N PRO A 22 -17.98 16.90 -7.69
CA PRO A 22 -16.71 16.31 -8.17
C PRO A 22 -16.41 16.86 -9.56
N ARG A 23 -15.31 17.60 -9.71
CA ARG A 23 -14.90 18.16 -11.00
C ARG A 23 -14.27 17.04 -11.79
N ARG A 24 -15.05 16.46 -12.71
CA ARG A 24 -14.58 15.42 -13.62
C ARG A 24 -13.60 16.05 -14.61
N ILE A 25 -12.31 15.79 -14.44
CA ILE A 25 -11.29 16.11 -15.43
C ILE A 25 -10.83 14.77 -16.00
N GLY A 26 -11.42 14.37 -17.13
CA GLY A 26 -10.97 13.18 -17.84
C GLY A 26 -9.58 13.42 -18.42
N THR A 27 -8.58 12.66 -18.00
CA THR A 27 -7.36 12.49 -18.79
C THR A 27 -7.65 11.43 -19.85
N ALA A 28 -7.48 11.80 -21.10
CA ALA A 28 -7.97 11.07 -22.26
C ALA A 28 -7.21 9.79 -22.62
N SER A 29 -6.43 9.17 -21.73
CA SER A 29 -5.53 8.09 -22.12
C SER A 29 -5.43 6.88 -21.19
N GLY A 30 -6.32 6.73 -20.19
CA GLY A 30 -6.26 5.59 -19.27
C GLY A 30 -7.64 5.18 -18.74
N PRO A 31 -7.77 3.97 -18.16
CA PRO A 31 -9.02 3.45 -17.62
C PRO A 31 -9.45 4.15 -16.32
N LEU A 32 -8.59 4.99 -15.73
CA LEU A 32 -8.84 5.70 -14.47
C LEU A 32 -9.16 7.18 -14.72
N THR A 33 -10.25 7.65 -14.13
CA THR A 33 -10.69 9.05 -14.18
C THR A 33 -10.23 9.81 -12.94
N GLU A 34 -9.79 11.07 -13.09
CA GLU A 34 -9.34 11.94 -12.00
C GLU A 34 -10.52 12.62 -11.29
N HIS A 35 -10.45 12.66 -9.96
CA HIS A 35 -11.48 13.22 -9.10
C HIS A 35 -10.87 13.97 -7.91
N TRP A 36 -11.67 14.82 -7.28
CA TRP A 36 -11.41 15.46 -6.01
C TRP A 36 -12.62 15.31 -5.09
N THR A 37 -12.37 15.09 -3.82
CA THR A 37 -13.37 15.16 -2.77
C THR A 37 -12.81 15.94 -1.57
N THR A 38 -13.65 16.27 -0.59
CA THR A 38 -13.21 16.97 0.63
C THR A 38 -13.57 16.13 1.84
N ILE A 39 -12.55 15.74 2.61
CA ILE A 39 -12.68 14.94 3.82
C ILE A 39 -12.14 15.76 4.97
N ASP A 40 -12.96 16.00 5.99
CA ASP A 40 -12.63 16.83 7.17
C ASP A 40 -11.98 18.18 6.82
N GLY A 41 -12.42 18.79 5.72
CA GLY A 41 -11.91 20.09 5.25
C GLY A 41 -10.59 20.02 4.48
N VAL A 42 -10.07 18.81 4.21
CA VAL A 42 -8.89 18.58 3.38
C VAL A 42 -9.34 18.09 2.01
N GLU A 43 -8.87 18.74 0.95
CA GLU A 43 -9.11 18.27 -0.41
C GLU A 43 -8.28 17.02 -0.67
N VAL A 44 -8.93 15.94 -1.11
CA VAL A 44 -8.30 14.66 -1.46
C VAL A 44 -8.46 14.41 -2.94
N TYR A 45 -7.32 14.31 -3.63
CA TYR A 45 -7.25 13.92 -5.03
C TYR A 45 -7.19 12.39 -5.13
N TYR A 46 -7.92 11.82 -6.08
CA TYR A 46 -7.88 10.38 -6.34
C TYR A 46 -8.18 10.07 -7.81
N ARG A 47 -7.83 8.86 -8.21
CA ARG A 47 -8.22 8.29 -9.49
C ARG A 47 -9.12 7.10 -9.25
N GLU A 48 -10.10 6.92 -10.13
CA GLU A 48 -11.14 5.90 -9.97
C GLU A 48 -11.48 5.26 -11.32
N SER A 49 -11.71 3.93 -11.29
CA SER A 49 -12.34 3.16 -12.37
C SER A 49 -13.45 2.31 -11.77
N VAL A 50 -14.62 2.34 -12.40
CA VAL A 50 -15.78 1.52 -12.01
C VAL A 50 -16.19 0.69 -13.22
N PRO A 51 -15.64 -0.54 -13.39
CA PRO A 51 -15.94 -1.39 -14.57
C PRO A 51 -17.38 -1.91 -14.54
N SER A 52 -17.92 -2.20 -13.35
CA SER A 52 -19.32 -2.56 -13.12
C SER A 52 -19.74 -2.18 -11.70
N PRO A 53 -21.06 -2.06 -11.42
CA PRO A 53 -21.55 -1.74 -10.06
C PRO A 53 -21.16 -2.78 -9.01
N ASP A 54 -21.04 -4.05 -9.41
CA ASP A 54 -20.75 -5.18 -8.51
C ASP A 54 -19.26 -5.55 -8.48
N ALA A 55 -18.41 -4.80 -9.14
CA ALA A 55 -16.97 -5.05 -9.16
C ALA A 55 -16.38 -4.95 -7.74
N PRO A 56 -15.56 -5.93 -7.31
CA PRO A 56 -14.89 -5.85 -6.01
C PRO A 56 -14.03 -4.59 -5.91
N VAL A 57 -14.12 -3.91 -4.78
CA VAL A 57 -13.39 -2.65 -4.56
C VAL A 57 -11.94 -2.93 -4.21
N MET A 58 -11.03 -2.21 -4.86
CA MET A 58 -9.59 -2.27 -4.63
C MET A 58 -9.02 -0.86 -4.46
N MET A 59 -8.49 -0.54 -3.27
CA MET A 59 -7.88 0.75 -2.98
C MET A 59 -6.36 0.61 -2.87
N HIS A 60 -5.65 1.40 -3.69
CA HIS A 60 -4.19 1.40 -3.74
C HIS A 60 -3.61 2.55 -2.91
N LEU A 61 -2.76 2.23 -1.93
CA LEU A 61 -2.12 3.16 -1.01
C LEU A 61 -0.63 3.29 -1.32
N HIS A 62 -0.18 4.52 -1.57
CA HIS A 62 1.17 4.81 -2.02
C HIS A 62 2.21 4.81 -0.89
N GLY A 63 3.48 4.81 -1.29
CA GLY A 63 4.64 4.86 -0.42
C GLY A 63 4.97 6.27 0.08
N PHE A 64 5.98 6.31 0.92
CA PHE A 64 6.52 7.50 1.55
C PHE A 64 7.01 8.55 0.54
N GLY A 65 6.58 9.80 0.74
CA GLY A 65 7.02 10.95 -0.07
C GLY A 65 6.50 10.98 -1.51
N LEU A 66 5.80 9.94 -1.95
CA LEU A 66 5.26 9.78 -3.29
C LEU A 66 3.75 10.04 -3.32
N SER A 67 3.17 9.98 -4.51
CA SER A 67 1.73 10.04 -4.76
C SER A 67 1.24 8.74 -5.39
N GLY A 68 -0.06 8.56 -5.57
CA GLY A 68 -0.64 7.41 -6.27
C GLY A 68 -0.15 7.23 -7.71
N ARG A 69 0.55 8.22 -8.27
CA ARG A 69 0.98 8.22 -9.67
C ARG A 69 1.89 7.04 -10.04
N TYR A 70 2.79 6.62 -9.16
CA TYR A 70 3.68 5.48 -9.46
C TYR A 70 3.00 4.12 -9.31
N LEU A 71 1.80 4.07 -8.71
CA LEU A 71 1.01 2.85 -8.61
C LEU A 71 0.18 2.59 -9.88
N LEU A 72 0.01 3.61 -10.74
CA LEU A 72 -0.86 3.54 -11.91
C LEU A 72 -0.53 2.39 -12.85
N PRO A 73 0.74 2.04 -13.16
CA PRO A 73 1.01 0.96 -14.09
C PRO A 73 0.39 -0.40 -13.69
N THR A 74 0.29 -0.67 -12.38
CA THR A 74 -0.42 -1.85 -11.86
C THR A 74 -1.93 -1.60 -11.75
N ALA A 75 -2.34 -0.46 -11.19
CA ALA A 75 -3.74 -0.13 -10.99
C ALA A 75 -4.54 -0.12 -12.29
N GLU A 76 -3.98 0.43 -13.36
CA GLU A 76 -4.60 0.46 -14.70
C GLU A 76 -4.81 -0.94 -15.29
N ARG A 77 -3.91 -1.89 -15.00
CA ARG A 77 -4.05 -3.29 -15.43
C ARG A 77 -5.19 -4.03 -14.73
N LEU A 78 -5.58 -3.56 -13.55
CA LEU A 78 -6.63 -4.15 -12.72
C LEU A 78 -7.97 -3.42 -12.89
N ALA A 79 -7.96 -2.21 -13.42
CA ALA A 79 -9.11 -1.30 -13.51
C ALA A 79 -10.28 -1.80 -14.37
N GLY A 80 -10.07 -2.78 -15.24
CA GLY A 80 -11.13 -3.43 -16.02
C GLY A 80 -11.91 -4.52 -15.27
N GLU A 81 -11.37 -4.97 -14.13
CA GLU A 81 -11.91 -6.09 -13.35
C GLU A 81 -12.35 -5.65 -11.95
N PHE A 82 -11.72 -4.62 -11.39
CA PHE A 82 -11.95 -4.12 -10.04
C PHE A 82 -12.41 -2.66 -10.05
N HIS A 83 -13.30 -2.31 -9.13
CA HIS A 83 -13.55 -0.91 -8.81
C HIS A 83 -12.29 -0.36 -8.12
N THR A 84 -11.44 0.25 -8.92
CA THR A 84 -10.07 0.64 -8.52
C THR A 84 -10.04 2.08 -8.05
N LEU A 85 -9.49 2.31 -6.87
CA LEU A 85 -9.30 3.61 -6.25
C LEU A 85 -7.81 3.84 -5.98
N VAL A 86 -7.30 4.99 -6.40
CA VAL A 86 -5.90 5.38 -6.18
C VAL A 86 -5.86 6.80 -5.60
N PRO A 87 -6.10 6.98 -4.30
CA PRO A 87 -6.01 8.28 -3.64
C PRO A 87 -4.55 8.71 -3.48
N ASP A 88 -4.30 10.01 -3.60
CA ASP A 88 -3.17 10.65 -2.97
C ASP A 88 -3.56 10.91 -1.51
N LEU A 89 -2.89 10.29 -0.55
CA LEU A 89 -3.20 10.48 0.87
C LEU A 89 -3.02 11.96 1.27
N PRO A 90 -3.75 12.45 2.29
CA PRO A 90 -3.62 13.85 2.74
C PRO A 90 -2.18 14.24 3.03
N GLY A 91 -1.75 15.36 2.48
CA GLY A 91 -0.37 15.85 2.57
C GLY A 91 0.57 15.41 1.46
N PHE A 92 0.12 14.51 0.57
CA PHE A 92 0.91 13.95 -0.52
C PHE A 92 0.36 14.34 -1.89
N GLY A 93 1.20 14.28 -2.91
CA GLY A 93 0.84 14.44 -4.31
C GLY A 93 0.03 15.70 -4.57
N ARG A 94 -1.19 15.51 -5.09
CA ARG A 94 -2.13 16.59 -5.43
C ARG A 94 -3.18 16.84 -4.34
N SER A 95 -3.19 16.04 -3.28
CA SER A 95 -4.06 16.25 -2.12
C SER A 95 -3.62 17.43 -1.27
N GLY A 96 -4.58 18.07 -0.63
CA GLY A 96 -4.37 19.15 0.31
C GLY A 96 -3.59 18.70 1.56
N ARG A 97 -3.03 19.67 2.26
CA ARG A 97 -2.36 19.45 3.54
C ARG A 97 -3.27 19.88 4.67
N GLY A 98 -3.41 19.02 5.67
CA GLY A 98 -3.99 19.40 6.95
C GLY A 98 -3.08 20.35 7.74
N LEU A 99 -3.58 20.83 8.86
CA LEU A 99 -2.84 21.77 9.74
C LEU A 99 -1.63 21.09 10.41
N GLN A 100 -1.63 19.78 10.53
CA GLN A 100 -0.55 19.01 11.14
C GLN A 100 -0.06 17.90 10.20
N PRO A 101 1.24 17.57 10.23
CA PRO A 101 1.75 16.40 9.52
C PRO A 101 1.13 15.13 10.11
N LEU A 102 0.65 14.25 9.23
CA LEU A 102 0.03 12.98 9.61
C LEU A 102 1.11 11.91 9.85
N ASP A 103 0.85 11.05 10.84
CA ASP A 103 1.60 9.82 11.06
C ASP A 103 0.84 8.60 10.48
N VAL A 104 1.35 7.39 10.71
CA VAL A 104 0.73 6.17 10.17
C VAL A 104 -0.70 5.95 10.66
N PRO A 105 -1.02 6.11 11.95
CA PRO A 105 -2.39 6.06 12.45
C PRO A 105 -3.34 7.10 11.82
N ASP A 106 -2.88 8.32 11.64
CA ASP A 106 -3.67 9.39 11.02
C ASP A 106 -3.95 9.09 9.53
N LEU A 107 -2.93 8.59 8.81
CA LEU A 107 -3.08 8.19 7.40
C LEU A 107 -4.04 7.01 7.23
N ALA A 108 -4.04 6.07 8.17
CA ALA A 108 -4.99 4.96 8.20
C ALA A 108 -6.41 5.47 8.45
N ALA A 109 -6.61 6.37 9.41
CA ALA A 109 -7.91 7.00 9.66
C ALA A 109 -8.42 7.75 8.42
N ALA A 110 -7.55 8.53 7.76
CA ALA A 110 -7.91 9.23 6.52
C ALA A 110 -8.31 8.26 5.39
N ALA A 111 -7.71 7.08 5.32
CA ALA A 111 -8.10 6.06 4.35
C ALA A 111 -9.47 5.44 4.68
N VAL A 112 -9.81 5.28 5.97
CA VAL A 112 -11.16 4.88 6.41
C VAL A 112 -12.18 5.95 6.04
N ASP A 113 -11.90 7.21 6.38
CA ASP A 113 -12.79 8.34 6.09
C ASP A 113 -13.00 8.53 4.58
N PHE A 114 -11.99 8.22 3.76
CA PHE A 114 -12.12 8.20 2.30
C PHE A 114 -13.11 7.14 1.82
N LEU A 115 -13.06 5.91 2.35
CA LEU A 115 -14.07 4.88 2.02
C LEU A 115 -15.47 5.28 2.49
N ASP A 116 -15.60 5.97 3.63
CA ASP A 116 -16.88 6.48 4.14
C ASP A 116 -17.46 7.55 3.21
N ASP A 117 -16.64 8.51 2.76
CA ASP A 117 -17.03 9.54 1.80
C ASP A 117 -17.52 8.91 0.48
N ARG A 118 -16.85 7.85 0.04
CA ARG A 118 -17.22 7.09 -1.16
C ARG A 118 -18.37 6.11 -0.95
N LYS A 119 -18.90 5.97 0.27
CA LYS A 119 -19.95 5.01 0.67
C LYS A 119 -19.58 3.56 0.39
N ILE A 120 -18.30 3.25 0.50
CA ILE A 120 -17.75 1.91 0.30
C ILE A 120 -17.68 1.22 1.65
N ALA A 121 -18.43 0.13 1.81
CA ALA A 121 -18.50 -0.60 3.06
C ALA A 121 -17.22 -1.39 3.34
N LYS A 122 -16.62 -1.99 2.32
CA LYS A 122 -15.46 -2.89 2.45
C LYS A 122 -14.60 -2.85 1.19
N ALA A 123 -13.28 -2.98 1.34
CA ALA A 123 -12.35 -2.97 0.21
C ALA A 123 -11.18 -3.93 0.42
N THR A 124 -10.64 -4.46 -0.67
CA THR A 124 -9.27 -4.99 -0.72
C THR A 124 -8.29 -3.83 -0.75
N LEU A 125 -7.28 -3.86 0.13
CA LEU A 125 -6.29 -2.80 0.22
C LEU A 125 -4.95 -3.26 -0.36
N VAL A 126 -4.41 -2.50 -1.30
CA VAL A 126 -3.10 -2.72 -1.92
C VAL A 126 -2.16 -1.62 -1.48
N GLY A 127 -1.14 -1.93 -0.71
CA GLY A 127 -0.14 -0.94 -0.24
C GLY A 127 1.24 -1.24 -0.76
N ASN A 128 1.98 -0.20 -1.11
CA ASN A 128 3.42 -0.32 -1.35
C ASN A 128 4.18 0.48 -0.30
N SER A 129 5.26 -0.10 0.24
CA SER A 129 6.15 0.57 1.19
C SER A 129 5.38 1.09 2.41
N MET A 130 5.33 2.42 2.63
CA MET A 130 4.53 3.07 3.68
C MET A 130 3.04 2.70 3.61
N GLY A 131 2.49 2.43 2.44
CA GLY A 131 1.11 1.97 2.30
C GLY A 131 0.84 0.68 3.08
N CYS A 132 1.84 -0.17 3.29
CA CYS A 132 1.69 -1.42 4.06
C CYS A 132 1.45 -1.16 5.56
N PRO A 133 2.29 -0.40 6.30
CA PRO A 133 1.96 0.00 7.66
C PRO A 133 0.63 0.75 7.78
N VAL A 134 0.25 1.55 6.79
CA VAL A 134 -1.07 2.19 6.78
C VAL A 134 -2.19 1.14 6.70
N ILE A 135 -2.06 0.09 5.89
CA ILE A 135 -3.03 -1.02 5.84
C ILE A 135 -3.09 -1.78 7.16
N CYS A 136 -1.94 -2.09 7.77
CA CYS A 136 -1.91 -2.77 9.06
C CYS A 136 -2.63 -1.97 10.15
N GLU A 137 -2.44 -0.66 10.15
CA GLU A 137 -3.10 0.24 11.10
C GLU A 137 -4.59 0.43 10.77
N PHE A 138 -4.96 0.48 9.48
CA PHE A 138 -6.35 0.47 9.00
C PHE A 138 -7.09 -0.77 9.51
N ALA A 139 -6.51 -1.96 9.34
CA ALA A 139 -7.10 -3.22 9.82
C ALA A 139 -7.29 -3.22 11.34
N ARG A 140 -6.36 -2.64 12.10
CA ARG A 140 -6.48 -2.49 13.55
C ARG A 140 -7.60 -1.52 13.95
N GLN A 141 -7.79 -0.41 13.23
CA GLN A 141 -8.81 0.61 13.52
C GLN A 141 -10.20 0.19 13.05
N SER A 142 -10.28 -0.52 11.93
CA SER A 142 -11.53 -0.85 11.24
C SER A 142 -11.46 -2.23 10.58
N PRO A 143 -11.37 -3.32 11.37
CA PRO A 143 -11.14 -4.68 10.85
C PRO A 143 -12.26 -5.15 9.92
N ASP A 144 -13.50 -4.72 10.14
CA ASP A 144 -14.65 -5.11 9.33
C ASP A 144 -14.69 -4.42 7.94
N ARG A 145 -13.81 -3.44 7.70
CA ARG A 145 -13.76 -2.63 6.49
C ARG A 145 -12.73 -3.12 5.47
N ILE A 146 -11.94 -4.12 5.82
CA ILE A 146 -10.92 -4.72 4.96
C ILE A 146 -11.31 -6.14 4.57
N ASP A 147 -11.29 -6.42 3.27
CA ASP A 147 -11.58 -7.75 2.73
C ASP A 147 -10.32 -8.61 2.64
N ARG A 148 -9.33 -8.11 1.94
CA ARG A 148 -8.00 -8.72 1.77
C ARG A 148 -6.93 -7.64 1.85
N ALA A 149 -5.72 -8.02 2.24
CA ALA A 149 -4.56 -7.15 2.24
C ALA A 149 -3.53 -7.61 1.21
N ILE A 150 -3.01 -6.69 0.41
CA ILE A 150 -1.92 -6.93 -0.54
C ILE A 150 -0.80 -5.96 -0.19
N LEU A 151 0.29 -6.49 0.32
CA LEU A 151 1.40 -5.73 0.89
C LEU A 151 2.63 -5.87 0.00
N VAL A 152 2.94 -4.82 -0.74
CA VAL A 152 4.04 -4.78 -1.70
C VAL A 152 5.23 -4.09 -1.07
N SER A 153 6.34 -4.80 -0.93
CA SER A 153 7.58 -4.29 -0.31
C SER A 153 7.34 -3.61 1.04
N PRO A 154 6.79 -4.31 2.05
CA PRO A 154 6.43 -3.71 3.34
C PRO A 154 7.67 -3.29 4.12
N ALA A 155 8.15 -2.06 3.91
CA ALA A 155 9.31 -1.50 4.58
C ALA A 155 8.95 -0.93 5.97
N GLY A 156 9.94 -0.91 6.85
CA GLY A 156 9.85 -0.39 8.21
C GLY A 156 10.41 -1.34 9.28
N GLY A 157 10.38 -0.90 10.53
CA GLY A 157 10.84 -1.68 11.67
C GLY A 157 12.36 -1.83 11.80
N LEU A 158 12.79 -2.86 12.53
CA LEU A 158 14.19 -3.05 12.93
C LEU A 158 15.16 -3.18 11.75
N HIS A 159 14.72 -3.75 10.62
CA HIS A 159 15.58 -3.90 9.45
C HIS A 159 16.07 -2.56 8.90
N ASN A 160 15.23 -1.52 9.01
CA ASN A 160 15.53 -0.17 8.54
C ASN A 160 16.09 0.75 9.62
N GLN A 161 16.46 0.23 10.79
CA GLN A 161 17.10 1.00 11.86
C GLN A 161 18.63 0.83 11.84
N PRO A 162 19.40 1.83 12.27
CA PRO A 162 18.98 3.20 12.62
C PRO A 162 18.67 4.06 11.38
N LEU A 163 18.14 5.27 11.58
CA LEU A 163 17.74 6.18 10.51
C LEU A 163 18.80 6.39 9.39
N PRO A 164 20.11 6.54 9.67
CA PRO A 164 21.11 6.63 8.63
C PRO A 164 21.18 5.39 7.72
N ARG A 165 20.95 4.20 8.27
CA ARG A 165 20.86 2.96 7.50
C ARG A 165 19.67 3.00 6.54
N ALA A 166 18.50 3.41 7.02
CA ALA A 166 17.31 3.54 6.20
C ALA A 166 17.52 4.55 5.05
N MET A 167 18.19 5.68 5.33
CA MET A 167 18.54 6.66 4.31
C MET A 167 19.49 6.09 3.25
N ALA A 168 20.49 5.32 3.67
CA ALA A 168 21.42 4.65 2.74
C ALA A 168 20.70 3.58 1.89
N GLN A 169 19.78 2.82 2.49
CA GLN A 169 18.95 1.85 1.78
C GLN A 169 18.06 2.54 0.74
N LEU A 170 17.40 3.64 1.09
CA LEU A 170 16.58 4.42 0.17
C LEU A 170 17.40 5.02 -0.98
N ALA A 171 18.59 5.54 -0.70
CA ALA A 171 19.48 6.05 -1.73
C ALA A 171 19.96 4.93 -2.68
N ARG A 172 20.27 3.75 -2.13
CA ARG A 172 20.63 2.57 -2.93
C ARG A 172 19.47 2.09 -3.80
N ASP A 173 18.25 2.12 -3.28
CA ASP A 173 17.04 1.78 -4.02
C ASP A 173 16.87 2.67 -5.25
N GLY A 174 17.05 3.99 -5.08
CA GLY A 174 16.98 4.93 -6.19
C GLY A 174 17.99 4.67 -7.33
N LEU A 175 19.09 3.92 -7.07
CA LEU A 175 20.06 3.53 -8.10
C LEU A 175 19.65 2.26 -8.87
N VAL A 176 18.77 1.43 -8.30
CA VAL A 176 18.32 0.16 -8.91
C VAL A 176 16.93 0.26 -9.50
N GLU A 177 16.18 1.31 -9.16
CA GLU A 177 14.87 1.59 -9.76
C GLU A 177 15.00 2.05 -11.22
N PRO A 178 13.97 1.82 -12.07
CA PRO A 178 13.98 2.29 -13.44
C PRO A 178 14.18 3.81 -13.53
N PRO A 179 15.04 4.33 -14.43
CA PRO A 179 15.32 5.78 -14.54
C PRO A 179 14.06 6.64 -14.73
N ARG A 180 13.03 6.11 -15.39
CA ARG A 180 11.72 6.77 -15.53
C ARG A 180 11.01 7.03 -14.20
N MET A 181 11.36 6.32 -13.12
CA MET A 181 10.82 6.58 -11.79
C MET A 181 11.18 7.97 -11.27
N VAL A 182 12.32 8.52 -11.68
CA VAL A 182 12.78 9.88 -11.34
C VAL A 182 11.76 10.94 -11.75
N THR A 183 11.07 10.76 -12.88
CA THR A 183 10.05 11.72 -13.37
C THR A 183 8.79 11.78 -12.49
N VAL A 184 8.60 10.77 -11.65
CA VAL A 184 7.52 10.73 -10.65
C VAL A 184 8.05 11.13 -9.28
N ALA A 185 9.16 10.53 -8.85
CA ALA A 185 9.67 10.67 -7.51
C ALA A 185 10.15 12.10 -7.19
N VAL A 186 10.91 12.73 -8.09
CA VAL A 186 11.48 14.07 -7.82
C VAL A 186 10.40 15.14 -7.61
N PRO A 187 9.39 15.29 -8.48
CA PRO A 187 8.30 16.26 -8.24
C PRO A 187 7.54 15.99 -6.94
N ASP A 188 7.30 14.74 -6.60
CA ASP A 188 6.54 14.36 -5.40
C ASP A 188 7.34 14.66 -4.12
N TYR A 189 8.62 14.29 -4.05
CA TYR A 189 9.50 14.63 -2.91
C TYR A 189 9.67 16.14 -2.72
N LEU A 190 9.78 16.90 -3.80
CA LEU A 190 9.85 18.37 -3.72
C LEU A 190 8.56 18.96 -3.13
N ARG A 191 7.39 18.43 -3.51
CA ARG A 191 6.10 18.84 -2.95
C ARG A 191 5.94 18.44 -1.49
N PHE A 192 6.38 17.24 -1.13
CA PHE A 192 6.27 16.72 0.24
C PHE A 192 7.09 17.54 1.23
N GLY A 193 8.29 17.97 0.84
CA GLY A 193 9.16 18.88 1.59
C GLY A 193 10.00 18.20 2.67
N VAL A 194 11.19 18.76 2.94
CA VAL A 194 12.21 18.16 3.80
C VAL A 194 11.76 17.91 5.25
N PRO A 195 11.09 18.87 5.96
CA PRO A 195 10.67 18.63 7.34
C PRO A 195 9.70 17.46 7.49
N SER A 196 8.71 17.37 6.59
CA SER A 196 7.73 16.27 6.56
C SER A 196 8.43 14.94 6.28
N THR A 197 9.42 14.95 5.36
CA THR A 197 10.25 13.81 5.00
C THR A 197 10.95 13.23 6.23
N VAL A 198 11.70 14.03 6.97
CA VAL A 198 12.48 13.56 8.12
C VAL A 198 11.58 13.02 9.23
N ARG A 199 10.50 13.74 9.55
CA ARG A 199 9.58 13.35 10.62
C ARG A 199 8.91 12.02 10.32
N LEU A 200 8.28 11.90 9.16
CA LEU A 200 7.51 10.68 8.80
C LEU A 200 8.45 9.50 8.57
N PHE A 201 9.61 9.72 7.95
CA PHE A 201 10.58 8.66 7.74
C PHE A 201 11.10 8.07 9.05
N ARG A 202 11.35 8.93 10.05
CA ARG A 202 11.69 8.48 11.40
C ARG A 202 10.56 7.67 12.04
N ALA A 203 9.31 8.10 11.90
CA ALA A 203 8.16 7.35 12.42
C ALA A 203 8.03 5.97 11.75
N LEU A 204 8.24 5.87 10.43
CA LEU A 204 8.20 4.62 9.69
C LEU A 204 9.30 3.64 10.10
N THR A 205 10.53 4.11 10.34
CA THR A 205 11.60 3.22 10.81
C THR A 205 11.36 2.68 12.21
N GLN A 206 10.53 3.34 13.02
CA GLN A 206 10.15 2.91 14.37
C GLN A 206 8.85 2.07 14.37
N PHE A 207 8.11 2.05 13.27
CA PHE A 207 6.88 1.28 13.16
C PHE A 207 7.20 -0.22 13.04
N PRO A 208 6.61 -1.09 13.88
CA PRO A 208 6.88 -2.53 13.86
C PRO A 208 6.11 -3.20 12.71
N ALA A 209 6.50 -2.88 11.45
CA ALA A 209 5.75 -3.23 10.26
C ALA A 209 5.53 -4.74 10.13
N LEU A 210 6.58 -5.53 10.37
CA LEU A 210 6.52 -6.98 10.19
C LEU A 210 5.65 -7.65 11.26
N GLU A 211 5.81 -7.24 12.52
CA GLU A 211 5.01 -7.75 13.64
C GLU A 211 3.52 -7.40 13.48
N ARG A 212 3.23 -6.20 12.94
CA ARG A 212 1.86 -5.78 12.65
C ARG A 212 1.27 -6.51 11.46
N LEU A 213 2.07 -6.79 10.43
CA LEU A 213 1.66 -7.58 9.29
C LEU A 213 1.19 -8.97 9.72
N LEU A 214 1.94 -9.62 10.62
CA LEU A 214 1.64 -10.95 11.12
C LEU A 214 0.40 -11.00 12.03
N GLN A 215 -0.09 -9.85 12.50
CA GLN A 215 -1.32 -9.71 13.27
C GLN A 215 -2.58 -9.51 12.39
N LEU A 216 -2.42 -9.42 11.06
CA LEU A 216 -3.57 -9.31 10.17
C LEU A 216 -4.42 -10.61 10.21
N GLU A 217 -5.71 -10.43 10.42
CA GLU A 217 -6.69 -11.54 10.49
C GLU A 217 -7.47 -11.73 9.17
N VAL A 218 -7.01 -11.09 8.11
CA VAL A 218 -7.58 -11.21 6.75
C VAL A 218 -6.61 -11.92 5.81
N PRO A 219 -7.10 -12.56 4.74
CA PRO A 219 -6.24 -13.12 3.71
C PRO A 219 -5.26 -12.07 3.21
N THR A 220 -3.96 -12.38 3.28
CA THR A 220 -2.89 -11.41 3.03
C THR A 220 -1.91 -11.96 1.99
N LEU A 221 -1.67 -11.17 0.95
CA LEU A 221 -0.60 -11.39 -0.02
C LEU A 221 0.55 -10.45 0.26
N VAL A 222 1.75 -10.98 0.47
CA VAL A 222 2.99 -10.21 0.58
C VAL A 222 3.79 -10.40 -0.71
N VAL A 223 4.15 -9.30 -1.36
CA VAL A 223 4.98 -9.32 -2.57
C VAL A 223 6.27 -8.56 -2.31
N VAL A 224 7.41 -9.19 -2.58
CA VAL A 224 8.73 -8.59 -2.38
C VAL A 224 9.60 -8.74 -3.62
N GLY A 225 10.47 -7.76 -3.87
CA GLY A 225 11.50 -7.83 -4.90
C GLY A 225 12.78 -8.44 -4.34
N ASN A 226 13.47 -9.30 -5.12
CA ASN A 226 14.74 -9.88 -4.66
C ASN A 226 15.92 -8.88 -4.73
N ARG A 227 15.73 -7.71 -5.34
CA ARG A 227 16.70 -6.60 -5.38
C ARG A 227 16.35 -5.42 -4.48
N ASP A 228 15.27 -5.53 -3.70
CA ASP A 228 14.82 -4.47 -2.82
C ASP A 228 15.76 -4.29 -1.61
N PRO A 229 16.51 -3.18 -1.51
CA PRO A 229 17.45 -2.96 -0.41
C PRO A 229 16.77 -2.53 0.90
N LEU A 230 15.48 -2.14 0.86
CA LEU A 230 14.71 -1.72 2.03
C LEU A 230 14.07 -2.92 2.75
N MET A 231 13.98 -4.06 2.07
CA MET A 231 13.41 -5.29 2.62
C MET A 231 14.50 -6.21 3.22
N PRO A 232 14.19 -7.01 4.24
CA PRO A 232 14.97 -8.21 4.55
C PRO A 232 15.03 -9.14 3.34
N SER A 233 16.01 -10.03 3.31
CA SER A 233 16.06 -11.02 2.22
C SER A 233 14.77 -11.84 2.18
N PRO A 234 14.31 -12.28 0.99
CA PRO A 234 13.11 -13.12 0.87
C PRO A 234 13.14 -14.37 1.76
N ALA A 235 14.32 -14.98 1.94
CA ALA A 235 14.52 -16.11 2.84
C ALA A 235 14.19 -15.73 4.30
N ARG A 236 14.60 -14.54 4.75
CA ARG A 236 14.31 -14.07 6.11
C ARG A 236 12.83 -13.71 6.29
N VAL A 237 12.19 -13.11 5.29
CA VAL A 237 10.74 -12.85 5.32
C VAL A 237 9.97 -14.16 5.42
N ARG A 238 10.37 -15.18 4.65
CA ARG A 238 9.78 -16.52 4.71
C ARG A 238 9.97 -17.19 6.09
N GLU A 239 11.18 -17.14 6.65
CA GLU A 239 11.47 -17.68 7.97
C GLU A 239 10.57 -17.06 9.05
N ILE A 240 10.39 -15.74 9.02
CA ILE A 240 9.53 -15.03 9.96
C ILE A 240 8.07 -15.44 9.76
N ALA A 241 7.58 -15.48 8.51
CA ALA A 241 6.21 -15.89 8.22
C ALA A 241 5.91 -17.32 8.73
N LEU A 242 6.88 -18.24 8.67
CA LEU A 242 6.74 -19.60 9.18
C LEU A 242 6.67 -19.69 10.73
N GLN A 243 7.19 -18.70 11.44
CA GLN A 243 7.13 -18.66 12.92
C GLN A 243 5.76 -18.24 13.45
N TYR A 244 4.96 -17.60 12.58
CA TYR A 244 3.65 -17.12 12.92
C TYR A 244 2.62 -17.90 12.09
N ASP A 245 1.68 -18.50 12.75
CA ASP A 245 0.58 -19.24 12.13
C ASP A 245 -0.40 -18.28 11.42
N ALA A 246 0.11 -17.58 10.42
CA ALA A 246 -0.57 -16.50 9.72
C ALA A 246 -1.08 -16.91 8.34
N LEU A 247 -2.23 -16.42 7.95
CA LEU A 247 -2.82 -16.59 6.62
C LEU A 247 -2.12 -15.64 5.62
N VAL A 248 -0.87 -15.95 5.27
CA VAL A 248 -0.03 -15.10 4.42
C VAL A 248 0.48 -15.90 3.23
N ALA A 249 0.18 -15.44 2.01
CA ALA A 249 0.87 -15.85 0.80
C ALA A 249 2.06 -14.92 0.55
N LEU A 250 3.22 -15.47 0.23
CA LEU A 250 4.43 -14.71 -0.11
C LEU A 250 4.83 -14.96 -1.55
N VAL A 251 4.98 -13.89 -2.32
CA VAL A 251 5.49 -13.88 -3.69
C VAL A 251 6.79 -13.11 -3.76
N VAL A 252 7.78 -13.66 -4.44
CA VAL A 252 9.05 -12.99 -4.73
C VAL A 252 9.12 -12.75 -6.23
N ILE A 253 9.26 -11.48 -6.64
CA ILE A 253 9.46 -11.11 -8.05
C ILE A 253 10.95 -10.92 -8.29
N GLU A 254 11.52 -11.74 -9.17
CA GLU A 254 12.93 -11.68 -9.53
C GLU A 254 13.25 -10.45 -10.38
N GLY A 255 14.34 -9.79 -10.06
CA GLY A 255 14.77 -8.56 -10.74
C GLY A 255 14.12 -7.29 -10.20
N ALA A 256 13.04 -7.39 -9.43
CA ALA A 256 12.33 -6.24 -8.91
C ALA A 256 13.06 -5.59 -7.72
N ALA A 257 13.07 -4.25 -7.71
CA ALA A 257 13.47 -3.42 -6.59
C ALA A 257 12.25 -3.05 -5.74
N HIS A 258 12.21 -1.89 -5.10
CA HIS A 258 11.20 -1.51 -4.13
C HIS A 258 9.85 -1.09 -4.74
N ALA A 259 9.88 -0.36 -5.86
CA ALA A 259 8.68 0.15 -6.54
C ALA A 259 8.12 -0.86 -7.54
N ILE A 260 7.75 -2.06 -7.08
CA ILE A 260 7.26 -3.17 -7.92
C ILE A 260 6.05 -2.75 -8.74
N ASN A 261 5.14 -1.96 -8.17
CA ASN A 261 3.97 -1.41 -8.86
C ASN A 261 4.32 -0.65 -10.14
N PHE A 262 5.51 -0.07 -10.19
CA PHE A 262 6.00 0.71 -11.31
C PHE A 262 6.91 -0.09 -12.24
N SER A 263 7.79 -0.90 -11.68
CA SER A 263 8.84 -1.61 -12.40
C SER A 263 8.37 -2.95 -13.01
N HIS A 264 7.52 -3.69 -12.27
CA HIS A 264 7.02 -5.03 -12.64
C HIS A 264 5.48 -5.11 -12.52
N PRO A 265 4.74 -4.19 -13.19
CA PRO A 265 3.29 -4.07 -12.99
C PRO A 265 2.50 -5.25 -13.57
N GLY A 266 3.04 -5.96 -14.55
CA GLY A 266 2.42 -7.15 -15.14
C GLY A 266 2.39 -8.31 -14.17
N GLU A 267 3.56 -8.67 -13.64
CA GLU A 267 3.77 -9.75 -12.67
C GLU A 267 2.98 -9.50 -11.39
N LEU A 268 2.99 -8.25 -10.91
CA LEU A 268 2.23 -7.88 -9.73
C LEU A 268 0.72 -8.00 -9.97
N ALA A 269 0.21 -7.49 -11.10
CA ALA A 269 -1.21 -7.60 -11.44
C ALA A 269 -1.64 -9.05 -11.61
N HIS A 270 -0.80 -9.92 -12.21
CA HIS A 270 -1.04 -11.34 -12.33
C HIS A 270 -1.15 -12.03 -10.96
N ALA A 271 -0.18 -11.80 -10.07
CA ALA A 271 -0.21 -12.36 -8.72
C ALA A 271 -1.46 -11.89 -7.94
N ILE A 272 -1.83 -10.61 -8.08
CA ILE A 272 -3.05 -10.07 -7.46
C ILE A 272 -4.30 -10.78 -7.99
N ARG A 273 -4.43 -10.98 -9.30
CA ARG A 273 -5.60 -11.68 -9.88
C ARG A 273 -5.74 -13.08 -9.35
N GLN A 274 -4.65 -13.84 -9.32
CA GLN A 274 -4.66 -15.21 -8.80
C GLN A 274 -5.04 -15.25 -7.32
N PHE A 275 -4.47 -14.35 -6.52
CA PHE A 275 -4.82 -14.21 -5.10
C PHE A 275 -6.29 -13.84 -4.89
N MET A 276 -6.83 -12.91 -5.68
CA MET A 276 -8.24 -12.50 -5.60
C MET A 276 -9.20 -13.61 -6.04
N ALA A 277 -8.75 -14.48 -6.94
CA ALA A 277 -9.53 -15.64 -7.42
C ALA A 277 -9.35 -16.91 -6.55
N ASP A 278 -8.63 -16.83 -5.44
CA ASP A 278 -8.26 -17.97 -4.58
C ASP A 278 -7.57 -19.10 -5.37
N GLN A 279 -6.78 -18.73 -6.38
CA GLN A 279 -6.00 -19.65 -7.21
C GLN A 279 -4.54 -19.72 -6.76
N PRO A 280 -3.85 -20.85 -6.98
CA PRO A 280 -2.41 -20.94 -6.79
C PRO A 280 -1.69 -19.84 -7.58
N ILE A 281 -0.77 -19.13 -6.93
CA ILE A 281 -0.01 -18.08 -7.59
C ILE A 281 1.18 -18.72 -8.33
N THR A 282 1.18 -18.56 -9.64
CA THR A 282 2.19 -19.10 -10.55
C THR A 282 2.88 -17.98 -11.31
N ASP A 283 3.99 -18.30 -11.97
CA ASP A 283 4.68 -17.38 -12.86
C ASP A 283 3.77 -16.95 -14.03
N ASP A 284 3.90 -15.70 -14.44
CA ASP A 284 3.28 -15.19 -15.66
C ASP A 284 4.30 -15.29 -16.81
N GLU A 285 4.14 -16.32 -17.65
CA GLU A 285 5.01 -16.56 -18.80
C GLU A 285 4.97 -15.43 -19.85
N SER A 286 3.94 -14.59 -19.82
CA SER A 286 3.79 -13.44 -20.73
C SER A 286 4.57 -12.21 -20.27
N SER A 287 5.08 -12.21 -19.05
CA SER A 287 5.77 -11.10 -18.42
C SER A 287 7.29 -11.31 -18.42
N PRO A 288 8.10 -10.23 -18.49
CA PRO A 288 9.57 -10.34 -18.49
C PRO A 288 10.20 -10.73 -17.15
N GLY A 289 9.43 -10.72 -16.07
CA GLY A 289 9.86 -11.09 -14.71
C GLY A 289 9.49 -12.54 -14.36
N HIS A 290 9.97 -13.00 -13.23
CA HIS A 290 9.63 -14.31 -12.67
C HIS A 290 9.10 -14.17 -11.26
N ALA A 291 7.86 -14.64 -11.01
CA ALA A 291 7.28 -14.67 -9.69
C ALA A 291 7.49 -16.06 -9.05
N ARG A 292 8.04 -16.11 -7.83
CA ARG A 292 8.14 -17.33 -7.03
C ARG A 292 7.18 -17.24 -5.86
N ALA A 293 6.19 -18.14 -5.83
CA ALA A 293 5.17 -18.16 -4.78
C ALA A 293 5.55 -19.12 -3.64
N TYR A 294 5.30 -18.68 -2.41
CA TYR A 294 5.36 -19.49 -1.20
C TYR A 294 4.07 -19.26 -0.42
N GLU A 295 3.25 -20.31 -0.27
CA GLU A 295 1.98 -20.20 0.44
C GLU A 295 2.12 -20.68 1.90
N PHE A 296 1.52 -19.90 2.82
CA PHE A 296 1.41 -20.24 4.24
C PHE A 296 -0.06 -20.15 4.63
N HIS A 297 -0.62 -21.22 5.18
CA HIS A 297 -2.01 -21.27 5.60
C HIS A 297 -2.14 -21.29 7.13
N ARG A 298 -2.98 -20.41 7.67
CA ARG A 298 -3.34 -20.42 9.10
C ARG A 298 -4.14 -21.70 9.40
N GLY A 299 -3.69 -22.47 10.39
CA GLY A 299 -4.39 -23.69 10.84
C GLY A 299 -4.20 -24.94 9.97
N ALA A 300 -3.49 -24.87 8.86
CA ALA A 300 -3.01 -26.06 8.18
C ALA A 300 -1.86 -26.64 9.03
N ARG A 301 -2.12 -27.69 9.80
CA ARG A 301 -1.03 -28.54 10.31
C ARG A 301 -0.25 -28.98 9.08
N LEU A 302 0.98 -28.50 8.94
CA LEU A 302 1.92 -29.08 7.99
C LEU A 302 1.86 -30.59 8.22
N PRO A 303 1.69 -31.43 7.16
CA PRO A 303 1.83 -32.86 7.34
C PRO A 303 3.17 -33.06 8.01
N HIS A 304 3.17 -33.73 9.18
CA HIS A 304 4.39 -34.21 9.81
C HIS A 304 5.16 -34.92 8.69
N ARG A 305 6.26 -34.37 8.25
CA ARG A 305 7.26 -35.17 7.57
C ARG A 305 7.73 -36.11 8.65
N ASP A 306 7.20 -37.33 8.60
CA ASP A 306 7.82 -38.45 9.32
C ASP A 306 9.27 -38.44 8.86
N ALA A 307 10.14 -38.08 9.78
CA ALA A 307 11.57 -38.26 9.61
C ALA A 307 11.83 -39.76 9.59
N PRO A 308 12.67 -40.28 8.68
CA PRO A 308 13.13 -41.66 8.73
C PRO A 308 14.00 -41.89 9.96
#